data_20bc30699170feeae358f3faf653f375
#
_entry.id   20bc30699170feeae358f3faf653f375
#
_cell.length_a   1.000
_cell.length_b   1.000
_cell.length_c   1.000
_cell.angle_alpha   90.00
_cell.angle_beta   90.00
_cell.angle_gamma   90.00
#
_symmetry.space_group_name_H-M   'P 1'
#
loop_
_entity.id
_entity.type
_entity.pdbx_description
1 polymer ?
#
loop_
_entity_poly.entity_id
_entity_poly.type
_entity_poly.pdbx_seq_one_letter_code
_entity_poly.pdbx_strand_id
1 'polypeptide(L)'
;MAEKREINERVRDLRTYMKEKGLQAFIFPSTDPHCGEYVPEHWMTRQWISGFDGSAGTAVVTLEDAALWTDSRYFLAAADQLDGTPFRLMKDGLEETPSISQWINSRIHNSQFIIQNCSLQSNNSQLAQSALNSEFSITPKVGIDGWVNTIANVRGLKDELEKVGLQLCLGDDPADELWVNRPGIPANPIEIQPLEYAGETCESKIARLREALQKEGAKGTVVSQLDEIAWLLNLRGTDVHCNPVFVAYVLLTQNEVTLFTNPEKITTEVAAYLKENNIKTLPYSGLTEALEAYKGETLLLAPNSSNWNLQSLLPETCKVIEHNSLIAPMKAIKNEAEIKGFRNAMIRDGVAMVKFLCWLKQAMKSGNYPTEIDVDHKLTALRAEQPLFRDISFDTIAGYGPHGAIVHYEATPETDVKLEPKGLLLLDSGAQYQDGTTDITRTIALGPLTESEKRDYTLVLKGHIRLAMAKFPKGTCGTQLDVLARYAMWQDGINYLHGTGHGVGSYLNVHEGPHQFRMNYMPAPLLPGMTVTVEPGIYRAGEHGARTENTMLITEYKKTEFGEFLQLEPLTLCPIDTTPIIWEMMLPDEIAYLNAYHKRVYEELSPYLNEEEKEWLNTQR
;
A
#
# COMPACT_ATOMS: atom_id res chain seq x y z
N MET A 1 -7.73 -8.50 -25.98
CA MET A 1 -9.12 -8.66 -26.56
C MET A 1 -9.89 -9.79 -25.89
N ALA A 2 -9.32 -10.96 -25.62
CA ALA A 2 -10.00 -12.06 -24.92
C ALA A 2 -10.42 -11.66 -23.50
N GLU A 3 -9.49 -11.14 -22.73
CA GLU A 3 -9.71 -10.68 -21.35
C GLU A 3 -10.79 -9.59 -21.22
N LYS A 4 -10.75 -8.57 -22.09
CA LYS A 4 -11.79 -7.50 -22.10
C LYS A 4 -13.20 -8.05 -22.43
N ARG A 5 -13.27 -9.13 -23.21
CA ARG A 5 -14.54 -9.83 -23.47
C ARG A 5 -15.03 -10.54 -22.19
N GLU A 6 -14.13 -11.19 -21.46
CA GLU A 6 -14.46 -11.85 -20.20
C GLU A 6 -14.96 -10.85 -19.14
N ILE A 7 -14.37 -9.65 -19.04
CA ILE A 7 -14.85 -8.60 -18.15
C ILE A 7 -16.30 -8.19 -18.49
N ASN A 8 -16.64 -8.04 -19.75
CA ASN A 8 -18.01 -7.76 -20.17
C ASN A 8 -19.00 -8.88 -19.76
N GLU A 9 -18.56 -10.13 -19.86
CA GLU A 9 -19.36 -11.31 -19.44
C GLU A 9 -19.54 -11.33 -17.93
N ARG A 10 -18.49 -11.11 -17.15
CA ARG A 10 -18.53 -11.01 -15.68
C ARG A 10 -19.48 -9.92 -15.19
N VAL A 11 -19.40 -8.72 -15.79
CA VAL A 11 -20.32 -7.61 -15.46
C VAL A 11 -21.77 -7.94 -15.80
N ARG A 12 -22.04 -8.63 -16.92
CA ARG A 12 -23.39 -9.10 -17.28
C ARG A 12 -23.92 -10.10 -16.26
N ASP A 13 -23.12 -11.05 -15.85
CA ASP A 13 -23.49 -12.10 -14.90
C ASP A 13 -23.70 -11.51 -13.50
N LEU A 14 -22.86 -10.56 -13.08
CA LEU A 14 -23.08 -9.77 -11.86
C LEU A 14 -24.40 -9.00 -11.87
N ARG A 15 -24.76 -8.38 -12.99
CA ARG A 15 -26.06 -7.69 -13.13
C ARG A 15 -27.26 -8.64 -13.01
N THR A 16 -27.10 -9.89 -13.44
CA THR A 16 -28.13 -10.93 -13.23
C THR A 16 -28.26 -11.27 -11.76
N TYR A 17 -27.15 -11.54 -11.07
CA TYR A 17 -27.09 -11.75 -9.63
C TYR A 17 -27.73 -10.56 -8.87
N MET A 18 -27.35 -9.34 -9.19
CA MET A 18 -27.90 -8.13 -8.56
C MET A 18 -29.42 -8.04 -8.68
N LYS A 19 -29.98 -8.35 -9.86
CA LYS A 19 -31.43 -8.37 -10.08
C LYS A 19 -32.14 -9.41 -9.21
N GLU A 20 -31.56 -10.60 -9.09
CA GLU A 20 -32.11 -11.69 -8.24
C GLU A 20 -32.07 -11.32 -6.75
N LYS A 21 -31.03 -10.61 -6.30
CA LYS A 21 -30.89 -10.13 -4.92
C LYS A 21 -31.60 -8.78 -4.66
N GLY A 22 -32.21 -8.18 -5.68
CA GLY A 22 -32.90 -6.88 -5.57
C GLY A 22 -31.96 -5.69 -5.36
N LEU A 23 -30.72 -5.76 -5.85
CA LEU A 23 -29.70 -4.73 -5.75
C LEU A 23 -29.67 -3.87 -7.03
N GLN A 24 -29.48 -2.57 -6.89
CA GLN A 24 -29.31 -1.62 -8.00
C GLN A 24 -27.84 -1.30 -8.28
N ALA A 25 -26.96 -1.50 -7.29
CA ALA A 25 -25.50 -1.37 -7.44
C ALA A 25 -24.79 -2.37 -6.54
N PHE A 26 -23.53 -2.69 -6.88
CA PHE A 26 -22.60 -3.41 -6.00
C PHE A 26 -21.22 -2.74 -6.04
N ILE A 27 -20.55 -2.69 -4.88
CA ILE A 27 -19.26 -1.99 -4.70
C ILE A 27 -18.21 -3.02 -4.30
N PHE A 28 -17.10 -3.04 -5.06
CA PHE A 28 -15.93 -3.90 -4.84
C PHE A 28 -14.72 -3.04 -4.44
N PRO A 29 -14.28 -3.02 -3.18
CA PRO A 29 -13.04 -2.37 -2.78
C PRO A 29 -11.82 -3.21 -3.18
N SER A 30 -10.62 -2.63 -3.07
CA SER A 30 -9.34 -3.34 -3.25
C SER A 30 -8.77 -3.86 -1.94
N THR A 31 -9.60 -4.40 -1.06
CA THR A 31 -9.17 -4.93 0.24
C THR A 31 -9.63 -6.37 0.43
N ASP A 32 -9.08 -7.01 1.45
CA ASP A 32 -9.42 -8.34 1.92
C ASP A 32 -10.05 -8.29 3.33
N PRO A 33 -10.41 -9.41 3.93
CA PRO A 33 -10.93 -9.46 5.30
C PRO A 33 -9.98 -8.91 6.37
N HIS A 34 -8.72 -8.71 6.02
CA HIS A 34 -7.67 -8.16 6.89
C HIS A 34 -7.42 -6.67 6.64
N CYS A 35 -8.15 -6.06 5.71
CA CYS A 35 -8.05 -4.66 5.32
C CYS A 35 -6.62 -4.25 4.89
N GLY A 36 -5.89 -5.17 4.25
CA GLY A 36 -4.56 -4.96 3.70
C GLY A 36 -4.57 -4.13 2.41
N GLU A 37 -3.47 -3.45 2.10
CA GLU A 37 -3.26 -2.80 0.80
C GLU A 37 -2.98 -3.83 -0.29
N TYR A 38 -2.12 -4.80 0.01
CA TYR A 38 -1.83 -5.94 -0.85
C TYR A 38 -2.61 -7.14 -0.35
N VAL A 39 -3.32 -7.79 -1.26
CA VAL A 39 -4.27 -8.86 -0.91
C VAL A 39 -3.91 -10.17 -1.61
N PRO A 40 -4.19 -11.32 -0.99
CA PRO A 40 -4.09 -12.61 -1.68
C PRO A 40 -5.02 -12.67 -2.89
N GLU A 41 -4.65 -13.43 -3.92
CA GLU A 41 -5.40 -13.58 -5.18
C GLU A 41 -6.87 -13.94 -4.95
N HIS A 42 -7.18 -14.72 -3.91
CA HIS A 42 -8.55 -15.10 -3.54
C HIS A 42 -9.47 -13.87 -3.38
N TRP A 43 -8.98 -12.77 -2.85
CA TRP A 43 -9.75 -11.55 -2.59
C TRP A 43 -9.52 -10.44 -3.63
N MET A 44 -8.85 -10.70 -4.74
CA MET A 44 -8.69 -9.71 -5.83
C MET A 44 -9.99 -9.54 -6.66
N THR A 45 -11.13 -9.42 -5.97
CA THR A 45 -12.46 -9.36 -6.61
C THR A 45 -12.66 -8.10 -7.45
N ARG A 46 -12.10 -6.95 -7.01
CA ARG A 46 -12.10 -5.72 -7.77
C ARG A 46 -11.34 -5.87 -9.10
N GLN A 47 -10.15 -6.50 -9.09
CA GLN A 47 -9.39 -6.81 -10.29
C GLN A 47 -10.14 -7.81 -11.18
N TRP A 48 -10.69 -8.87 -10.59
CA TRP A 48 -11.49 -9.86 -11.33
C TRP A 48 -12.65 -9.21 -12.09
N ILE A 49 -13.41 -8.31 -11.49
CA ILE A 49 -14.58 -7.71 -12.13
C ILE A 49 -14.23 -6.59 -13.13
N SER A 50 -13.14 -5.85 -12.91
CA SER A 50 -12.81 -4.65 -13.69
C SER A 50 -11.63 -4.82 -14.66
N GLY A 51 -10.72 -5.76 -14.39
CA GLY A 51 -9.45 -5.91 -15.10
C GLY A 51 -8.37 -4.91 -14.67
N PHE A 52 -8.64 -4.04 -13.69
CA PHE A 52 -7.66 -3.10 -13.15
C PHE A 52 -6.87 -3.76 -12.01
N ASP A 53 -5.54 -3.78 -12.10
CA ASP A 53 -4.62 -4.49 -11.18
C ASP A 53 -3.95 -3.62 -10.11
N GLY A 54 -3.99 -2.28 -10.22
CA GLY A 54 -3.37 -1.39 -9.24
C GLY A 54 -3.79 -1.69 -7.79
N SER A 55 -2.95 -1.43 -6.79
CA SER A 55 -3.21 -1.78 -5.39
C SER A 55 -4.35 -0.99 -4.73
N ALA A 56 -4.73 0.16 -5.28
CA ALA A 56 -5.77 1.02 -4.73
C ALA A 56 -6.87 1.35 -5.75
N GLY A 57 -8.12 1.16 -5.36
CA GLY A 57 -9.28 1.52 -6.17
C GLY A 57 -10.56 0.83 -5.72
N THR A 58 -11.68 1.36 -6.19
CA THR A 58 -13.01 0.82 -5.91
C THR A 58 -13.80 0.71 -7.21
N ALA A 59 -14.21 -0.50 -7.56
CA ALA A 59 -15.10 -0.75 -8.69
C ALA A 59 -16.56 -0.71 -8.25
N VAL A 60 -17.39 -0.04 -9.04
CA VAL A 60 -18.83 0.06 -8.80
C VAL A 60 -19.56 -0.36 -10.06
N VAL A 61 -20.48 -1.30 -9.94
CA VAL A 61 -21.34 -1.76 -11.02
C VAL A 61 -22.77 -1.46 -10.66
N THR A 62 -23.48 -0.75 -11.57
CA THR A 62 -24.93 -0.59 -11.53
C THR A 62 -25.59 -1.51 -12.56
N LEU A 63 -26.92 -1.56 -12.60
CA LEU A 63 -27.63 -2.38 -13.59
C LEU A 63 -27.36 -1.95 -15.05
N GLU A 64 -26.88 -0.72 -15.28
CA GLU A 64 -26.64 -0.16 -16.62
C GLU A 64 -25.21 0.27 -16.86
N ASP A 65 -24.53 0.87 -15.86
CA ASP A 65 -23.21 1.46 -15.96
C ASP A 65 -22.19 0.74 -15.05
N ALA A 66 -20.89 1.04 -15.25
CA ALA A 66 -19.82 0.63 -14.36
C ALA A 66 -18.74 1.73 -14.31
N ALA A 67 -18.08 1.88 -13.14
CA ALA A 67 -17.01 2.86 -12.97
C ALA A 67 -15.97 2.35 -11.95
N LEU A 68 -14.75 2.85 -12.06
CA LEU A 68 -13.64 2.56 -11.15
C LEU A 68 -13.05 3.88 -10.63
N TRP A 69 -13.07 4.06 -9.30
CA TRP A 69 -12.33 5.12 -8.62
C TRP A 69 -10.95 4.62 -8.28
N THR A 70 -9.93 5.42 -8.58
CA THR A 70 -8.55 5.15 -8.14
C THR A 70 -7.83 6.47 -7.92
N ASP A 71 -6.72 6.43 -7.15
CA ASP A 71 -5.94 7.62 -6.83
C ASP A 71 -4.90 7.96 -7.91
N SER A 72 -4.19 9.08 -7.69
CA SER A 72 -3.28 9.66 -8.68
C SER A 72 -2.10 8.78 -9.10
N ARG A 73 -1.73 7.79 -8.31
CA ARG A 73 -0.66 6.84 -8.65
C ARG A 73 -1.01 6.01 -9.88
N TYR A 74 -2.31 5.79 -10.12
CA TYR A 74 -2.83 4.87 -11.11
C TYR A 74 -3.62 5.53 -12.26
N PHE A 75 -3.77 6.85 -12.33
CA PHE A 75 -4.60 7.49 -13.35
C PHE A 75 -4.23 7.09 -14.78
N LEU A 76 -2.94 7.00 -15.09
CA LEU A 76 -2.48 6.62 -16.43
C LEU A 76 -2.67 5.12 -16.68
N ALA A 77 -2.23 4.27 -15.74
CA ALA A 77 -2.38 2.83 -15.85
C ALA A 77 -3.86 2.40 -15.96
N ALA A 78 -4.72 2.96 -15.11
CA ALA A 78 -6.15 2.67 -15.15
C ALA A 78 -6.82 3.13 -16.45
N ALA A 79 -6.40 4.27 -17.02
CA ALA A 79 -6.93 4.72 -18.30
C ALA A 79 -6.67 3.71 -19.43
N ASP A 80 -5.48 3.12 -19.45
CA ASP A 80 -5.09 2.12 -20.46
C ASP A 80 -5.78 0.76 -20.21
N GLN A 81 -5.81 0.30 -18.96
CA GLN A 81 -6.36 -1.00 -18.60
C GLN A 81 -7.90 -1.05 -18.76
N LEU A 82 -8.59 0.04 -18.46
CA LEU A 82 -10.05 0.12 -18.57
C LEU A 82 -10.53 0.40 -20.00
N ASP A 83 -9.65 0.79 -20.92
CA ASP A 83 -10.04 1.04 -22.31
C ASP A 83 -10.66 -0.22 -22.95
N GLY A 84 -11.84 -0.07 -23.56
CA GLY A 84 -12.60 -1.17 -24.16
C GLY A 84 -13.30 -2.11 -23.18
N THR A 85 -13.31 -1.79 -21.88
CA THR A 85 -14.15 -2.42 -20.85
C THR A 85 -15.41 -1.57 -20.59
N PRO A 86 -16.42 -2.07 -19.85
CA PRO A 86 -17.57 -1.25 -19.46
C PRO A 86 -17.27 -0.21 -18.37
N PHE A 87 -16.09 -0.22 -17.80
CA PHE A 87 -15.73 0.67 -16.69
C PHE A 87 -15.25 2.04 -17.16
N ARG A 88 -15.75 3.09 -16.50
CA ARG A 88 -15.27 4.46 -16.64
C ARG A 88 -14.29 4.79 -15.53
N LEU A 89 -13.15 5.39 -15.87
CA LEU A 89 -12.21 5.88 -14.88
C LEU A 89 -12.77 7.12 -14.15
N MET A 90 -12.76 7.05 -12.82
CA MET A 90 -13.04 8.15 -11.91
C MET A 90 -11.76 8.48 -11.15
N LYS A 91 -11.22 9.68 -11.38
CA LYS A 91 -9.95 10.15 -10.79
C LYS A 91 -10.21 10.67 -9.38
N ASP A 92 -10.05 9.79 -8.39
CA ASP A 92 -10.34 10.12 -6.99
C ASP A 92 -9.45 11.26 -6.48
N GLY A 93 -10.03 12.14 -5.64
CA GLY A 93 -9.35 13.32 -5.10
C GLY A 93 -9.36 14.55 -5.99
N LEU A 94 -9.89 14.49 -7.24
CA LEU A 94 -10.09 15.67 -8.08
C LEU A 94 -11.48 16.28 -7.84
N GLU A 95 -11.56 17.60 -7.87
CA GLU A 95 -12.79 18.37 -7.55
C GLU A 95 -13.98 18.00 -8.46
N GLU A 96 -13.70 17.71 -9.72
CA GLU A 96 -14.73 17.32 -10.71
C GLU A 96 -15.20 15.87 -10.60
N THR A 97 -14.54 15.03 -9.79
CA THR A 97 -14.91 13.62 -9.64
C THR A 97 -16.03 13.45 -8.62
N PRO A 98 -17.20 12.92 -9.00
CA PRO A 98 -18.29 12.71 -8.06
C PRO A 98 -17.92 11.62 -7.05
N SER A 99 -18.47 11.69 -5.84
CA SER A 99 -18.40 10.59 -4.89
C SER A 99 -19.15 9.36 -5.42
N ILE A 100 -18.84 8.18 -4.90
CA ILE A 100 -19.50 6.92 -5.28
C ILE A 100 -21.02 7.03 -5.08
N SER A 101 -21.46 7.56 -3.94
CA SER A 101 -22.89 7.73 -3.63
C SER A 101 -23.60 8.68 -4.60
N GLN A 102 -22.98 9.82 -4.93
CA GLN A 102 -23.50 10.76 -5.91
C GLN A 102 -23.60 10.15 -7.30
N TRP A 103 -22.57 9.41 -7.71
CA TRP A 103 -22.54 8.76 -9.02
C TRP A 103 -23.63 7.68 -9.13
N ILE A 104 -23.74 6.78 -8.15
CA ILE A 104 -24.78 5.73 -8.12
C ILE A 104 -26.16 6.37 -8.20
N ASN A 105 -26.44 7.38 -7.38
CA ASN A 105 -27.72 8.08 -7.37
C ASN A 105 -28.07 8.66 -8.75
N SER A 106 -27.10 9.30 -9.42
CA SER A 106 -27.29 9.87 -10.75
C SER A 106 -27.65 8.81 -11.81
N ARG A 107 -27.15 7.57 -11.68
CA ARG A 107 -27.43 6.46 -12.61
C ARG A 107 -28.80 5.86 -12.38
N ILE A 108 -29.20 5.64 -11.14
CA ILE A 108 -30.49 5.07 -10.78
C ILE A 108 -31.64 6.00 -11.18
N HIS A 109 -31.54 7.30 -10.88
CA HIS A 109 -32.58 8.26 -11.20
C HIS A 109 -32.74 8.52 -12.70
N ASN A 110 -31.65 8.52 -13.47
CA ASN A 110 -31.72 8.63 -14.92
C ASN A 110 -32.47 7.44 -15.55
N SER A 111 -32.26 6.22 -15.06
CA SER A 111 -32.95 5.04 -15.54
C SER A 111 -34.45 5.09 -15.27
N GLN A 112 -34.86 5.56 -14.08
CA GLN A 112 -36.28 5.75 -13.74
C GLN A 112 -36.93 6.83 -14.62
N PHE A 113 -36.25 7.92 -14.92
CA PHE A 113 -36.76 8.99 -15.79
C PHE A 113 -36.95 8.52 -17.24
N ILE A 114 -36.04 7.68 -17.77
CA ILE A 114 -36.16 7.09 -19.11
C ILE A 114 -37.35 6.12 -19.16
N ILE A 115 -37.54 5.28 -18.16
CA ILE A 115 -38.68 4.34 -18.09
C ILE A 115 -40.01 5.09 -18.03
N GLN A 116 -40.10 6.17 -17.24
CA GLN A 116 -41.29 7.02 -17.17
C GLN A 116 -41.61 7.70 -18.52
N ASN A 117 -40.60 8.20 -19.23
CA ASN A 117 -40.78 8.84 -20.53
C ASN A 117 -41.14 7.82 -21.64
N CYS A 118 -40.61 6.61 -21.60
CA CYS A 118 -41.00 5.54 -22.53
C CYS A 118 -42.43 5.05 -22.28
N SER A 119 -42.90 5.02 -21.03
CA SER A 119 -44.28 4.64 -20.69
C SER A 119 -45.30 5.73 -21.01
N LEU A 120 -44.90 7.00 -21.00
CA LEU A 120 -45.77 8.12 -21.40
C LEU A 120 -46.01 8.23 -22.92
N GLN A 121 -45.18 7.59 -23.75
CA GLN A 121 -45.36 7.50 -25.19
C GLN A 121 -46.28 6.35 -25.64
N SER A 122 -46.60 5.40 -24.74
CA SER A 122 -47.58 4.36 -25.02
C SER A 122 -48.96 4.78 -24.50
N ASN A 123 -49.92 5.00 -25.44
CA ASN A 123 -51.28 5.45 -25.18
C ASN A 123 -52.11 4.45 -24.36
N ASN A 124 -51.88 4.37 -23.04
CA ASN A 124 -52.82 3.70 -22.12
C ASN A 124 -52.77 4.40 -20.75
N SER A 125 -53.39 5.57 -20.70
CA SER A 125 -53.30 6.56 -19.61
C SER A 125 -53.97 6.15 -18.27
N GLN A 126 -54.84 5.13 -18.22
CA GLN A 126 -55.56 4.76 -17.00
C GLN A 126 -54.86 3.66 -16.19
N LEU A 127 -54.09 2.77 -16.81
CA LEU A 127 -53.29 1.73 -16.11
C LEU A 127 -51.96 2.32 -15.57
N ALA A 128 -51.41 3.30 -16.26
CA ALA A 128 -50.22 4.02 -15.83
C ALA A 128 -50.47 4.87 -14.56
N GLN A 129 -51.66 5.50 -14.46
CA GLN A 129 -52.03 6.35 -13.33
C GLN A 129 -52.31 5.54 -12.03
N SER A 130 -52.83 4.29 -12.15
CA SER A 130 -53.03 3.43 -11.02
C SER A 130 -51.75 2.76 -10.54
N ALA A 131 -50.78 2.49 -11.42
CA ALA A 131 -49.46 1.99 -11.08
C ALA A 131 -48.62 3.07 -10.39
N LEU A 132 -48.75 4.35 -10.82
CA LEU A 132 -48.06 5.50 -10.17
C LEU A 132 -48.55 5.78 -8.72
N ASN A 133 -49.80 5.41 -8.39
CA ASN A 133 -50.35 5.63 -7.04
C ASN A 133 -50.21 4.43 -6.10
N SER A 134 -49.70 3.28 -6.55
CA SER A 134 -49.45 2.08 -5.75
C SER A 134 -48.00 1.70 -5.62
N GLU A 135 -47.05 2.47 -6.15
CA GLU A 135 -45.62 2.27 -5.90
C GLU A 135 -45.31 2.67 -4.45
N PHE A 136 -45.26 1.70 -3.58
CA PHE A 136 -44.36 1.74 -2.46
C PHE A 136 -42.99 2.12 -3.01
N SER A 137 -42.51 3.32 -2.69
CA SER A 137 -41.17 3.78 -3.01
C SER A 137 -40.18 2.81 -2.38
N ILE A 138 -39.83 1.74 -3.09
CA ILE A 138 -38.79 0.80 -2.66
C ILE A 138 -37.48 1.58 -2.75
N THR A 139 -36.88 1.90 -1.61
CA THR A 139 -35.58 2.54 -1.55
C THR A 139 -34.54 1.67 -2.27
N PRO A 140 -33.85 2.20 -3.29
CA PRO A 140 -32.87 1.43 -4.05
C PRO A 140 -31.72 0.95 -3.15
N LYS A 141 -31.31 -0.31 -3.34
CA LYS A 141 -30.30 -0.98 -2.49
C LYS A 141 -28.95 -1.05 -3.18
N VAL A 142 -27.90 -0.74 -2.42
CA VAL A 142 -26.49 -0.86 -2.83
C VAL A 142 -25.83 -1.95 -2.00
N GLY A 143 -25.31 -2.99 -2.67
CA GLY A 143 -24.67 -4.15 -2.03
C GLY A 143 -23.19 -3.92 -1.74
N ILE A 144 -22.72 -4.43 -0.63
CA ILE A 144 -21.29 -4.59 -0.28
C ILE A 144 -21.10 -5.86 0.54
N ASP A 145 -19.85 -6.39 0.54
CA ASP A 145 -19.43 -7.44 1.46
C ASP A 145 -18.85 -6.84 2.75
N GLY A 146 -19.41 -7.22 3.90
CA GLY A 146 -18.94 -6.74 5.21
C GLY A 146 -17.58 -7.29 5.64
N TRP A 147 -17.11 -8.39 5.06
CA TRP A 147 -15.78 -8.93 5.36
C TRP A 147 -14.64 -8.11 4.77
N VAL A 148 -14.83 -7.51 3.61
CA VAL A 148 -13.79 -6.73 2.91
C VAL A 148 -13.96 -5.21 3.05
N ASN A 149 -14.82 -4.75 3.95
CA ASN A 149 -15.05 -3.34 4.22
C ASN A 149 -14.85 -3.03 5.70
N THR A 150 -14.05 -2.00 6.02
CA THR A 150 -13.81 -1.59 7.41
C THR A 150 -15.08 -1.07 8.08
N ILE A 151 -15.12 -1.12 9.41
CA ILE A 151 -16.23 -0.56 10.21
C ILE A 151 -16.48 0.91 9.85
N ALA A 152 -15.41 1.70 9.75
CA ALA A 152 -15.50 3.12 9.41
C ALA A 152 -16.04 3.34 7.99
N ASN A 153 -15.56 2.54 7.01
CA ASN A 153 -16.02 2.63 5.63
C ASN A 153 -17.51 2.28 5.49
N VAL A 154 -17.97 1.20 6.13
CA VAL A 154 -19.38 0.82 6.10
C VAL A 154 -20.27 1.92 6.68
N ARG A 155 -19.88 2.52 7.80
CA ARG A 155 -20.64 3.63 8.42
C ARG A 155 -20.65 4.86 7.53
N GLY A 156 -19.49 5.29 7.04
CA GLY A 156 -19.38 6.45 6.15
C GLY A 156 -20.20 6.27 4.88
N LEU A 157 -20.08 5.11 4.24
CA LEU A 157 -20.84 4.79 3.03
C LEU A 157 -22.35 4.73 3.29
N LYS A 158 -22.77 4.15 4.42
CA LYS A 158 -24.17 4.15 4.82
C LYS A 158 -24.72 5.56 4.93
N ASP A 159 -24.02 6.44 5.67
CA ASP A 159 -24.43 7.82 5.86
C ASP A 159 -24.50 8.61 4.54
N GLU A 160 -23.54 8.37 3.63
CA GLU A 160 -23.53 9.02 2.32
C GLU A 160 -24.66 8.53 1.40
N LEU A 161 -24.94 7.23 1.38
CA LEU A 161 -26.03 6.66 0.59
C LEU A 161 -27.39 7.11 1.10
N GLU A 162 -27.60 7.14 2.41
CA GLU A 162 -28.86 7.64 3.02
C GLU A 162 -29.15 9.09 2.67
N LYS A 163 -28.12 9.97 2.60
CA LYS A 163 -28.27 11.39 2.20
C LYS A 163 -28.81 11.57 0.79
N VAL A 164 -28.56 10.59 -0.09
CA VAL A 164 -29.04 10.61 -1.48
C VAL A 164 -30.20 9.66 -1.73
N GLY A 165 -30.83 9.13 -0.67
CA GLY A 165 -32.04 8.30 -0.75
C GLY A 165 -31.76 6.85 -1.17
N LEU A 166 -30.57 6.33 -0.95
CA LEU A 166 -30.17 4.94 -1.20
C LEU A 166 -29.97 4.19 0.12
N GLN A 167 -30.16 2.87 0.09
CA GLN A 167 -29.98 2.01 1.24
C GLN A 167 -28.75 1.10 1.06
N LEU A 168 -27.84 1.08 2.03
CA LEU A 168 -26.76 0.11 2.08
C LEU A 168 -27.30 -1.28 2.46
N CYS A 169 -26.87 -2.32 1.74
CA CYS A 169 -27.20 -3.71 1.98
C CYS A 169 -25.89 -4.51 2.13
N LEU A 170 -25.68 -5.04 3.33
CA LEU A 170 -24.59 -5.98 3.58
C LEU A 170 -25.00 -7.37 3.12
N GLY A 171 -24.20 -8.03 2.33
CA GLY A 171 -24.47 -9.34 1.77
C GLY A 171 -23.21 -10.15 1.55
N ASP A 172 -23.39 -11.30 0.89
CA ASP A 172 -22.30 -12.19 0.51
C ASP A 172 -21.50 -11.59 -0.67
N ASP A 173 -20.25 -12.05 -0.83
CA ASP A 173 -19.42 -11.70 -1.97
C ASP A 173 -19.98 -12.38 -3.25
N PRO A 174 -20.40 -11.61 -4.27
CA PRO A 174 -20.88 -12.20 -5.52
C PRO A 174 -19.85 -13.10 -6.22
N ALA A 175 -18.56 -12.89 -5.95
CA ALA A 175 -17.50 -13.70 -6.52
C ALA A 175 -17.55 -15.17 -6.06
N ASP A 176 -18.13 -15.47 -4.90
CA ASP A 176 -18.32 -16.85 -4.45
C ASP A 176 -19.22 -17.67 -5.40
N GLU A 177 -20.21 -17.02 -6.02
CA GLU A 177 -21.11 -17.66 -6.98
C GLU A 177 -20.62 -17.52 -8.43
N LEU A 178 -19.97 -16.39 -8.76
CA LEU A 178 -19.72 -15.99 -10.15
C LEU A 178 -18.29 -16.26 -10.64
N TRP A 179 -17.31 -16.33 -9.74
CA TRP A 179 -15.91 -16.55 -10.11
C TRP A 179 -15.56 -18.05 -10.11
N VAL A 180 -15.91 -18.74 -11.20
CA VAL A 180 -15.80 -20.20 -11.32
C VAL A 180 -14.42 -20.77 -10.97
N ASN A 181 -13.35 -20.10 -11.36
CA ASN A 181 -11.98 -20.53 -11.11
C ASN A 181 -11.31 -19.64 -10.04
N ARG A 182 -12.05 -19.20 -9.03
CA ARG A 182 -11.52 -18.39 -7.95
C ARG A 182 -10.34 -19.10 -7.27
N PRO A 183 -9.18 -18.47 -7.13
CA PRO A 183 -8.06 -19.03 -6.38
C PRO A 183 -8.48 -19.39 -4.95
N GLY A 184 -7.93 -20.46 -4.39
CA GLY A 184 -8.15 -20.81 -2.99
C GLY A 184 -7.50 -19.82 -2.04
N ILE A 185 -7.97 -19.79 -0.78
CA ILE A 185 -7.26 -19.05 0.27
C ILE A 185 -5.88 -19.66 0.43
N PRO A 186 -4.78 -18.86 0.43
CA PRO A 186 -3.41 -19.37 0.49
C PRO A 186 -3.16 -20.26 1.71
N ALA A 187 -2.37 -21.30 1.53
CA ALA A 187 -2.02 -22.27 2.57
C ALA A 187 -0.50 -22.47 2.70
N ASN A 188 0.29 -21.42 2.40
CA ASN A 188 1.74 -21.48 2.48
C ASN A 188 2.22 -21.68 3.94
N PRO A 189 3.32 -22.41 4.17
CA PRO A 189 3.83 -22.65 5.51
C PRO A 189 4.17 -21.35 6.25
N ILE A 190 3.89 -21.33 7.55
CA ILE A 190 4.32 -20.28 8.47
C ILE A 190 5.74 -20.57 8.93
N GLU A 191 6.55 -19.53 9.07
CA GLU A 191 7.93 -19.57 9.56
C GLU A 191 8.08 -18.73 10.84
N ILE A 192 9.02 -19.11 11.70
CA ILE A 192 9.36 -18.34 12.90
C ILE A 192 10.36 -17.25 12.53
N GLN A 193 10.09 -16.01 12.93
CA GLN A 193 11.06 -14.93 12.88
C GLN A 193 12.04 -15.08 14.06
N PRO A 194 13.34 -15.32 13.82
CA PRO A 194 14.31 -15.51 14.89
C PRO A 194 14.40 -14.31 15.85
N LEU A 195 14.56 -14.59 17.14
CA LEU A 195 14.65 -13.55 18.16
C LEU A 195 15.83 -12.58 17.93
N GLU A 196 16.92 -13.04 17.32
CA GLU A 196 18.05 -12.19 16.97
C GLU A 196 17.69 -11.05 15.98
N TYR A 197 16.63 -11.23 15.17
CA TYR A 197 16.10 -10.20 14.25
C TYR A 197 14.87 -9.51 14.82
N ALA A 198 14.01 -10.24 15.55
CA ALA A 198 12.81 -9.67 16.15
C ALA A 198 13.12 -8.78 17.38
N GLY A 199 14.20 -9.04 18.09
CA GLY A 199 14.70 -8.27 19.24
C GLY A 199 13.84 -8.32 20.50
N GLU A 200 12.59 -8.78 20.41
CA GLU A 200 11.64 -8.92 21.52
C GLU A 200 10.87 -10.22 21.38
N THR A 201 10.66 -10.93 22.48
CA THR A 201 9.90 -12.20 22.47
C THR A 201 8.41 -11.97 22.23
N CYS A 202 7.74 -12.96 21.65
CA CYS A 202 6.28 -12.96 21.48
C CYS A 202 5.56 -12.74 22.81
N GLU A 203 6.00 -13.40 23.88
CA GLU A 203 5.42 -13.26 25.24
C GLU A 203 5.48 -11.79 25.72
N SER A 204 6.63 -11.12 25.54
CA SER A 204 6.81 -9.71 25.90
C SER A 204 5.86 -8.80 25.13
N LYS A 205 5.74 -8.99 23.82
CA LYS A 205 4.83 -8.21 22.96
C LYS A 205 3.37 -8.39 23.37
N ILE A 206 2.96 -9.62 23.65
CA ILE A 206 1.61 -9.95 24.15
C ILE A 206 1.35 -9.27 25.49
N ALA A 207 2.33 -9.28 26.42
CA ALA A 207 2.20 -8.61 27.70
C ALA A 207 2.00 -7.09 27.55
N ARG A 208 2.79 -6.44 26.70
CA ARG A 208 2.64 -5.01 26.37
C ARG A 208 1.26 -4.69 25.80
N LEU A 209 0.75 -5.54 24.89
CA LEU A 209 -0.58 -5.34 24.32
C LEU A 209 -1.68 -5.49 25.39
N ARG A 210 -1.55 -6.46 26.29
CA ARG A 210 -2.50 -6.63 27.42
C ARG A 210 -2.51 -5.43 28.35
N GLU A 211 -1.35 -4.84 28.67
CA GLU A 211 -1.24 -3.62 29.46
C GLU A 211 -1.90 -2.43 28.74
N ALA A 212 -1.69 -2.30 27.44
CA ALA A 212 -2.32 -1.25 26.65
C ALA A 212 -3.86 -1.41 26.60
N LEU A 213 -4.37 -2.62 26.38
CA LEU A 213 -5.80 -2.92 26.45
C LEU A 213 -6.41 -2.58 27.82
N GLN A 214 -5.71 -2.89 28.91
CA GLN A 214 -6.16 -2.53 30.25
C GLN A 214 -6.30 -1.02 30.44
N LYS A 215 -5.35 -0.22 29.92
CA LYS A 215 -5.40 1.25 30.00
C LYS A 215 -6.62 1.82 29.27
N GLU A 216 -7.01 1.19 28.17
CA GLU A 216 -8.21 1.53 27.40
C GLU A 216 -9.51 0.91 27.97
N GLY A 217 -9.43 0.14 29.05
CA GLY A 217 -10.58 -0.53 29.68
C GLY A 217 -11.10 -1.73 28.90
N ALA A 218 -10.33 -2.24 27.94
CA ALA A 218 -10.70 -3.40 27.12
C ALA A 218 -10.25 -4.72 27.77
N LYS A 219 -11.10 -5.75 27.66
CA LYS A 219 -10.80 -7.12 28.12
C LYS A 219 -10.16 -7.98 27.05
N GLY A 220 -10.21 -7.56 25.79
CA GLY A 220 -9.60 -8.25 24.66
C GLY A 220 -9.63 -7.41 23.39
N THR A 221 -9.07 -7.97 22.34
CA THR A 221 -9.07 -7.42 20.97
C THR A 221 -9.04 -8.53 19.94
N VAL A 222 -9.56 -8.24 18.74
CA VAL A 222 -9.29 -9.03 17.54
C VAL A 222 -8.25 -8.29 16.72
N VAL A 223 -7.10 -8.95 16.50
CA VAL A 223 -6.08 -8.46 15.57
C VAL A 223 -6.39 -9.04 14.21
N SER A 224 -6.67 -8.18 13.24
CA SER A 224 -7.02 -8.57 11.87
C SER A 224 -5.94 -8.26 10.85
N GLN A 225 -5.12 -7.23 11.07
CA GLN A 225 -4.06 -6.88 10.13
C GLN A 225 -2.93 -7.91 10.15
N LEU A 226 -2.56 -8.42 8.96
CA LEU A 226 -1.64 -9.54 8.84
C LEU A 226 -0.21 -9.21 9.30
N ASP A 227 0.24 -8.00 9.06
CA ASP A 227 1.55 -7.51 9.52
C ASP A 227 1.61 -7.31 11.04
N GLU A 228 0.50 -6.90 11.65
CA GLU A 228 0.39 -6.80 13.11
C GLU A 228 0.40 -8.18 13.77
N ILE A 229 -0.29 -9.17 13.18
CA ILE A 229 -0.26 -10.57 13.63
C ILE A 229 1.14 -11.14 13.50
N ALA A 230 1.78 -10.96 12.36
CA ALA A 230 3.13 -11.44 12.09
C ALA A 230 4.15 -10.84 13.06
N TRP A 231 4.07 -9.52 13.32
CA TRP A 231 4.93 -8.84 14.29
C TRP A 231 4.66 -9.31 15.72
N LEU A 232 3.40 -9.37 16.15
CA LEU A 232 3.00 -9.73 17.51
C LEU A 232 3.48 -11.12 17.90
N LEU A 233 3.35 -12.07 16.97
CA LEU A 233 3.64 -13.48 17.22
C LEU A 233 5.07 -13.90 16.80
N ASN A 234 5.90 -12.99 16.26
CA ASN A 234 7.19 -13.31 15.66
C ASN A 234 7.09 -14.43 14.61
N LEU A 235 6.10 -14.36 13.76
CA LEU A 235 5.87 -15.30 12.67
C LEU A 235 5.87 -14.57 11.32
N ARG A 236 6.20 -15.31 10.26
CA ARG A 236 6.18 -14.82 8.88
C ARG A 236 5.56 -15.88 7.98
N GLY A 237 5.16 -15.48 6.79
CA GLY A 237 4.63 -16.37 5.76
C GLY A 237 4.75 -15.74 4.38
N THR A 238 4.17 -16.36 3.38
CA THR A 238 4.25 -15.93 1.97
C THR A 238 2.87 -15.95 1.29
N ASP A 239 1.81 -15.66 2.05
CA ASP A 239 0.45 -15.70 1.53
C ASP A 239 0.08 -14.47 0.70
N VAL A 240 0.81 -13.37 0.87
CA VAL A 240 0.62 -12.12 0.14
C VAL A 240 1.90 -11.84 -0.63
N HIS A 241 1.76 -11.54 -1.91
CA HIS A 241 2.89 -11.21 -2.78
C HIS A 241 3.75 -10.10 -2.18
N CYS A 242 5.06 -10.26 -2.17
CA CYS A 242 6.06 -9.32 -1.62
C CYS A 242 5.95 -9.02 -0.11
N ASN A 243 4.93 -9.49 0.57
CA ASN A 243 4.71 -9.23 2.00
C ASN A 243 4.91 -10.49 2.83
N PRO A 244 5.84 -10.51 3.79
CA PRO A 244 6.16 -11.72 4.57
C PRO A 244 5.13 -11.97 5.67
N VAL A 245 3.87 -12.11 5.30
CA VAL A 245 2.71 -12.29 6.16
C VAL A 245 1.90 -13.54 5.78
N PHE A 246 0.98 -13.93 6.64
CA PHE A 246 0.13 -15.09 6.43
C PHE A 246 -1.31 -14.80 6.85
N VAL A 247 -2.26 -15.38 6.17
CA VAL A 247 -3.69 -15.19 6.41
C VAL A 247 -4.08 -15.82 7.75
N ALA A 248 -4.49 -14.99 8.69
CA ALA A 248 -4.88 -15.37 10.04
C ALA A 248 -5.64 -14.26 10.76
N TYR A 249 -6.31 -14.62 11.86
CA TYR A 249 -6.79 -13.71 12.89
C TYR A 249 -6.22 -14.09 14.25
N VAL A 250 -6.13 -13.13 15.16
CA VAL A 250 -5.79 -13.38 16.56
C VAL A 250 -6.87 -12.79 17.45
N LEU A 251 -7.50 -13.62 18.26
CA LEU A 251 -8.32 -13.18 19.38
C LEU A 251 -7.45 -13.23 20.66
N LEU A 252 -7.17 -12.06 21.20
CA LEU A 252 -6.36 -11.90 22.39
C LEU A 252 -7.23 -11.37 23.54
N THR A 253 -7.20 -12.07 24.66
CA THR A 253 -7.82 -11.66 25.92
C THR A 253 -6.78 -11.54 27.03
N GLN A 254 -7.19 -11.14 28.23
CA GLN A 254 -6.29 -11.07 29.37
C GLN A 254 -5.64 -12.42 29.71
N ASN A 255 -6.29 -13.54 29.40
CA ASN A 255 -5.86 -14.88 29.80
C ASN A 255 -5.49 -15.80 28.64
N GLU A 256 -5.98 -15.53 27.44
CA GLU A 256 -5.85 -16.43 26.28
C GLU A 256 -5.39 -15.69 25.04
N VAL A 257 -4.70 -16.41 24.18
CA VAL A 257 -4.38 -15.99 22.79
C VAL A 257 -4.76 -17.15 21.88
N THR A 258 -5.62 -16.88 20.91
CA THR A 258 -6.06 -17.87 19.91
C THR A 258 -5.71 -17.36 18.53
N LEU A 259 -4.93 -18.14 17.79
CA LEU A 259 -4.60 -17.93 16.38
C LEU A 259 -5.58 -18.72 15.52
N PHE A 260 -6.30 -18.03 14.64
CA PHE A 260 -7.20 -18.64 13.65
C PHE A 260 -6.51 -18.61 12.29
N THR A 261 -6.14 -19.78 11.78
CA THR A 261 -5.48 -19.92 10.48
C THR A 261 -5.73 -21.30 9.90
N ASN A 262 -5.38 -21.52 8.61
CA ASN A 262 -5.46 -22.87 8.05
C ASN A 262 -4.45 -23.79 8.76
N PRO A 263 -4.89 -24.92 9.35
CA PRO A 263 -4.01 -25.85 10.04
C PRO A 263 -2.83 -26.38 9.18
N GLU A 264 -3.00 -26.46 7.88
CA GLU A 264 -1.97 -26.94 6.95
C GLU A 264 -0.72 -26.04 6.91
N LYS A 265 -0.86 -24.76 7.31
CA LYS A 265 0.26 -23.81 7.41
C LYS A 265 1.18 -24.07 8.60
N ILE A 266 0.69 -24.79 9.61
CA ILE A 266 1.39 -24.97 10.89
C ILE A 266 2.34 -26.16 10.79
N THR A 267 3.64 -25.85 10.60
CA THR A 267 4.70 -26.85 10.60
C THR A 267 4.90 -27.42 12.01
N THR A 268 5.61 -28.54 12.15
CA THR A 268 5.93 -29.14 13.45
C THR A 268 6.70 -28.15 14.35
N GLU A 269 7.61 -27.37 13.78
CA GLU A 269 8.38 -26.37 14.49
C GLU A 269 7.52 -25.22 14.99
N VAL A 270 6.63 -24.70 14.12
CA VAL A 270 5.68 -23.64 14.48
C VAL A 270 4.69 -24.13 15.53
N ALA A 271 4.21 -25.37 15.44
CA ALA A 271 3.33 -25.96 16.46
C ALA A 271 4.00 -26.03 17.85
N ALA A 272 5.27 -26.40 17.91
CA ALA A 272 6.05 -26.40 19.15
C ALA A 272 6.21 -24.97 19.71
N TYR A 273 6.57 -24.01 18.84
CA TYR A 273 6.71 -22.60 19.21
C TYR A 273 5.41 -22.00 19.76
N LEU A 274 4.28 -22.24 19.10
CA LEU A 274 2.97 -21.75 19.54
C LEU A 274 2.59 -22.33 20.90
N LYS A 275 2.86 -23.63 21.12
CA LYS A 275 2.63 -24.30 22.39
C LYS A 275 3.50 -23.72 23.52
N GLU A 276 4.77 -23.46 23.26
CA GLU A 276 5.69 -22.85 24.24
C GLU A 276 5.24 -21.44 24.65
N ASN A 277 4.66 -20.69 23.73
CA ASN A 277 4.12 -19.35 23.97
C ASN A 277 2.65 -19.33 24.45
N ASN A 278 2.06 -20.50 24.77
CA ASN A 278 0.66 -20.66 25.22
C ASN A 278 -0.36 -20.07 24.22
N ILE A 279 -0.11 -20.20 22.93
CA ILE A 279 -1.02 -19.77 21.86
C ILE A 279 -1.83 -20.98 21.39
N LYS A 280 -3.15 -20.89 21.49
CA LYS A 280 -4.08 -21.88 20.93
C LYS A 280 -4.23 -21.66 19.42
N THR A 281 -4.48 -22.73 18.69
CA THR A 281 -4.76 -22.68 17.25
C THR A 281 -6.11 -23.26 16.94
N LEU A 282 -6.86 -22.58 16.08
CA LEU A 282 -8.14 -23.01 15.54
C LEU A 282 -8.17 -22.79 14.02
N PRO A 283 -9.01 -23.52 13.26
CA PRO A 283 -9.21 -23.25 11.86
C PRO A 283 -9.62 -21.79 11.61
N TYR A 284 -9.22 -21.23 10.47
CA TYR A 284 -9.54 -19.86 10.09
C TYR A 284 -11.04 -19.53 10.18
N SER A 285 -11.89 -20.46 9.71
CA SER A 285 -13.36 -20.35 9.78
C SER A 285 -13.92 -20.39 11.20
N GLY A 286 -13.16 -20.84 12.18
CA GLY A 286 -13.60 -20.89 13.59
C GLY A 286 -13.71 -19.53 14.28
N LEU A 287 -13.24 -18.45 13.64
CA LEU A 287 -13.34 -17.10 14.19
C LEU A 287 -14.81 -16.68 14.36
N THR A 288 -15.68 -16.98 13.40
CA THR A 288 -17.12 -16.63 13.45
C THR A 288 -17.76 -17.19 14.73
N GLU A 289 -17.62 -18.49 14.96
CA GLU A 289 -18.17 -19.15 16.14
C GLU A 289 -17.56 -18.59 17.44
N ALA A 290 -16.25 -18.30 17.44
CA ALA A 290 -15.57 -17.73 18.60
C ALA A 290 -16.07 -16.32 18.95
N LEU A 291 -16.39 -15.49 17.97
CA LEU A 291 -16.95 -14.15 18.18
C LEU A 291 -18.40 -14.20 18.64
N GLU A 292 -19.24 -15.02 18.02
CA GLU A 292 -20.63 -15.23 18.44
C GLU A 292 -20.73 -15.77 19.88
N ALA A 293 -19.79 -16.63 20.27
CA ALA A 293 -19.71 -17.21 21.60
C ALA A 293 -18.91 -16.35 22.62
N TYR A 294 -18.43 -15.16 22.22
CA TYR A 294 -17.59 -14.34 23.09
C TYR A 294 -18.34 -13.88 24.35
N LYS A 295 -17.75 -14.20 25.50
CA LYS A 295 -18.36 -13.91 26.83
C LYS A 295 -17.70 -12.74 27.57
N GLY A 296 -16.74 -12.08 26.94
CA GLY A 296 -16.09 -10.89 27.53
C GLY A 296 -17.02 -9.68 27.53
N GLU A 297 -16.88 -8.83 28.54
CA GLU A 297 -17.70 -7.61 28.70
C GLU A 297 -17.34 -6.54 27.66
N THR A 298 -16.05 -6.47 27.27
CA THR A 298 -15.53 -5.43 26.38
C THR A 298 -14.51 -6.01 25.40
N LEU A 299 -14.56 -5.55 24.14
CA LEU A 299 -13.59 -5.86 23.10
C LEU A 299 -13.16 -4.59 22.38
N LEU A 300 -11.85 -4.36 22.22
CA LEU A 300 -11.34 -3.25 21.42
C LEU A 300 -11.29 -3.64 19.95
N LEU A 301 -11.84 -2.79 19.09
CA LEU A 301 -11.70 -2.88 17.63
C LEU A 301 -11.21 -1.54 17.08
N ALA A 302 -10.42 -1.60 16.01
CA ALA A 302 -9.92 -0.43 15.30
C ALA A 302 -10.80 -0.16 14.06
N PRO A 303 -11.72 0.83 14.07
CA PRO A 303 -12.71 1.00 13.01
C PRO A 303 -12.12 1.19 11.61
N ASN A 304 -10.90 1.71 11.51
CA ASN A 304 -10.22 1.95 10.23
C ASN A 304 -9.46 0.73 9.68
N SER A 305 -9.27 -0.31 10.49
CA SER A 305 -8.48 -1.51 10.13
C SER A 305 -9.14 -2.84 10.50
N SER A 306 -10.30 -2.80 11.17
CA SER A 306 -11.13 -3.98 11.43
C SER A 306 -12.31 -4.01 10.47
N ASN A 307 -12.59 -5.17 9.85
CA ASN A 307 -13.74 -5.29 8.99
C ASN A 307 -15.07 -5.27 9.77
N TRP A 308 -16.16 -4.95 9.08
CA TRP A 308 -17.48 -4.81 9.68
C TRP A 308 -17.97 -6.07 10.39
N ASN A 309 -17.72 -7.24 9.83
CA ASN A 309 -18.24 -8.48 10.36
C ASN A 309 -17.63 -8.84 11.72
N LEU A 310 -16.41 -8.40 12.02
CA LEU A 310 -15.81 -8.58 13.35
C LEU A 310 -16.65 -7.92 14.45
N GLN A 311 -17.28 -6.79 14.17
CA GLN A 311 -18.18 -6.11 15.11
C GLN A 311 -19.58 -6.74 15.10
N SER A 312 -20.12 -7.06 13.93
CA SER A 312 -21.50 -7.51 13.77
C SER A 312 -21.77 -8.92 14.34
N LEU A 313 -20.73 -9.75 14.44
CA LEU A 313 -20.80 -11.10 15.01
C LEU A 313 -20.75 -11.11 16.55
N LEU A 314 -20.36 -10.02 17.19
CA LEU A 314 -20.27 -9.96 18.65
C LEU A 314 -21.68 -9.94 19.28
N PRO A 315 -21.88 -10.67 20.40
CA PRO A 315 -23.14 -10.63 21.12
C PRO A 315 -23.42 -9.23 21.67
N GLU A 316 -24.70 -8.86 21.78
CA GLU A 316 -25.14 -7.56 22.32
C GLU A 316 -24.61 -7.27 23.73
N THR A 317 -24.25 -8.30 24.48
CA THR A 317 -23.65 -8.19 25.82
C THR A 317 -22.21 -7.70 25.80
N CYS A 318 -21.53 -7.77 24.64
CA CYS A 318 -20.16 -7.29 24.47
C CYS A 318 -20.16 -5.83 24.03
N LYS A 319 -19.58 -4.95 24.85
CA LYS A 319 -19.37 -3.56 24.48
C LYS A 319 -18.10 -3.41 23.63
N VAL A 320 -18.22 -2.91 22.42
CA VAL A 320 -17.07 -2.55 21.59
C VAL A 320 -16.48 -1.22 22.07
N ILE A 321 -15.16 -1.23 22.31
CA ILE A 321 -14.35 -0.03 22.55
C ILE A 321 -13.65 0.29 21.25
N GLU A 322 -13.92 1.45 20.69
CA GLU A 322 -13.31 1.90 19.43
C GLU A 322 -12.04 2.69 19.74
N HIS A 323 -10.93 2.25 19.14
CA HIS A 323 -9.63 2.89 19.25
C HIS A 323 -8.82 2.61 17.99
N ASN A 324 -7.81 3.41 17.68
CA ASN A 324 -6.82 3.03 16.66
C ASN A 324 -6.06 1.77 17.10
N SER A 325 -5.44 1.06 16.16
CA SER A 325 -4.61 -0.09 16.51
C SER A 325 -3.62 0.26 17.62
N LEU A 326 -3.55 -0.58 18.65
CA LEU A 326 -2.54 -0.46 19.70
C LEU A 326 -1.20 -1.08 19.29
N ILE A 327 -1.20 -1.95 18.28
CA ILE A 327 -0.01 -2.66 17.78
C ILE A 327 0.76 -1.78 16.79
N ALA A 328 0.07 -1.08 15.89
CA ALA A 328 0.71 -0.25 14.85
C ALA A 328 1.79 0.70 15.42
N PRO A 329 1.55 1.51 16.47
CA PRO A 329 2.59 2.36 17.04
C PRO A 329 3.70 1.56 17.76
N MET A 330 3.40 0.38 18.32
CA MET A 330 4.42 -0.47 18.94
C MET A 330 5.37 -1.04 17.90
N LYS A 331 4.84 -1.47 16.76
CA LYS A 331 5.57 -2.03 15.62
C LYS A 331 6.37 -0.95 14.87
N ALA A 332 5.84 0.25 14.76
CA ALA A 332 6.48 1.36 14.07
C ALA A 332 7.80 1.80 14.72
N ILE A 333 7.91 1.72 16.04
CA ILE A 333 9.13 2.05 16.79
C ILE A 333 10.02 0.81 16.86
N LYS A 334 11.05 0.78 16.01
CA LYS A 334 12.01 -0.33 15.92
C LYS A 334 12.89 -0.41 17.15
N ASN A 335 13.08 -1.62 17.67
CA ASN A 335 14.05 -1.89 18.73
C ASN A 335 15.48 -1.95 18.16
N GLU A 336 16.48 -2.09 19.04
CA GLU A 336 17.90 -2.08 18.65
C GLU A 336 18.27 -3.20 17.66
N ALA A 337 17.66 -4.40 17.79
CA ALA A 337 17.91 -5.50 16.88
C ALA A 337 17.31 -5.22 15.49
N GLU A 338 16.10 -4.72 15.43
CA GLU A 338 15.45 -4.31 14.16
C GLU A 338 16.22 -3.17 13.48
N ILE A 339 16.67 -2.14 14.23
CA ILE A 339 17.49 -1.05 13.67
C ILE A 339 18.82 -1.59 13.12
N LYS A 340 19.48 -2.50 13.85
CA LYS A 340 20.70 -3.16 13.38
C LYS A 340 20.43 -3.97 12.11
N GLY A 341 19.30 -4.68 12.07
CA GLY A 341 18.85 -5.42 10.91
C GLY A 341 18.66 -4.52 9.68
N PHE A 342 17.95 -3.39 9.83
CA PHE A 342 17.81 -2.41 8.77
C PHE A 342 19.16 -1.91 8.24
N ARG A 343 20.11 -1.56 9.13
CA ARG A 343 21.44 -1.11 8.72
C ARG A 343 22.16 -2.18 7.89
N ASN A 344 22.11 -3.44 8.33
CA ASN A 344 22.70 -4.56 7.61
C ASN A 344 22.00 -4.81 6.25
N ALA A 345 20.67 -4.75 6.21
CA ALA A 345 19.89 -4.88 4.98
C ALA A 345 20.26 -3.80 3.96
N MET A 346 20.39 -2.53 4.42
CA MET A 346 20.76 -1.41 3.55
C MET A 346 22.19 -1.49 3.01
N ILE A 347 23.13 -2.10 3.73
CA ILE A 347 24.48 -2.40 3.21
C ILE A 347 24.37 -3.44 2.08
N ARG A 348 23.67 -4.56 2.29
CA ARG A 348 23.50 -5.61 1.28
C ARG A 348 22.77 -5.10 0.04
N ASP A 349 21.68 -4.38 0.25
CA ASP A 349 20.92 -3.78 -0.85
C ASP A 349 21.75 -2.74 -1.61
N GLY A 350 22.51 -1.91 -0.90
CA GLY A 350 23.45 -0.95 -1.49
C GLY A 350 24.51 -1.61 -2.36
N VAL A 351 25.05 -2.76 -1.93
CA VAL A 351 25.99 -3.56 -2.73
C VAL A 351 25.33 -4.07 -4.00
N ALA A 352 24.11 -4.60 -3.92
CA ALA A 352 23.35 -5.06 -5.09
C ALA A 352 23.07 -3.89 -6.05
N MET A 353 22.65 -2.73 -5.52
CA MET A 353 22.41 -1.52 -6.31
C MET A 353 23.69 -1.01 -7.02
N VAL A 354 24.84 -0.97 -6.36
CA VAL A 354 26.10 -0.56 -6.99
C VAL A 354 26.49 -1.52 -8.11
N LYS A 355 26.41 -2.82 -7.90
CA LYS A 355 26.67 -3.83 -8.94
C LYS A 355 25.73 -3.67 -10.12
N PHE A 356 24.45 -3.41 -9.85
CA PHE A 356 23.45 -3.14 -10.87
C PHE A 356 23.78 -1.89 -11.69
N LEU A 357 24.10 -0.78 -11.03
CA LEU A 357 24.44 0.49 -11.70
C LEU A 357 25.71 0.35 -12.56
N CYS A 358 26.72 -0.39 -12.09
CA CYS A 358 27.90 -0.74 -12.89
C CYS A 358 27.53 -1.55 -14.13
N TRP A 359 26.68 -2.58 -13.96
CA TRP A 359 26.21 -3.39 -15.08
C TRP A 359 25.42 -2.57 -16.10
N LEU A 360 24.47 -1.73 -15.63
CA LEU A 360 23.66 -0.88 -16.50
C LEU A 360 24.54 0.06 -17.34
N LYS A 361 25.51 0.71 -16.70
CA LYS A 361 26.46 1.61 -17.37
C LYS A 361 27.27 0.87 -18.45
N GLN A 362 27.74 -0.35 -18.17
CA GLN A 362 28.46 -1.18 -19.13
C GLN A 362 27.55 -1.60 -20.30
N ALA A 363 26.31 -2.03 -20.02
CA ALA A 363 25.33 -2.40 -21.03
C ALA A 363 25.03 -1.23 -21.97
N MET A 364 24.77 -0.05 -21.42
CA MET A 364 24.50 1.17 -22.20
C MET A 364 25.72 1.57 -23.06
N LYS A 365 26.93 1.47 -22.51
CA LYS A 365 28.18 1.80 -23.24
C LYS A 365 28.49 0.79 -24.37
N SER A 366 28.17 -0.48 -24.18
CA SER A 366 28.45 -1.53 -25.17
C SER A 366 27.46 -1.59 -26.35
N GLY A 367 26.33 -0.85 -26.23
CA GLY A 367 25.23 -0.92 -27.20
C GLY A 367 24.28 -2.14 -27.02
N ASN A 368 24.50 -2.95 -25.98
CA ASN A 368 23.60 -4.03 -25.59
C ASN A 368 22.51 -3.52 -24.65
N TYR A 369 21.63 -2.68 -25.17
CA TYR A 369 20.60 -2.02 -24.39
C TYR A 369 19.60 -3.03 -23.83
N PRO A 370 19.42 -3.13 -22.50
CA PRO A 370 18.41 -3.97 -21.87
C PRO A 370 17.01 -3.40 -22.07
N THR A 371 15.99 -4.21 -21.78
CA THR A 371 14.61 -3.75 -21.64
C THR A 371 14.30 -3.39 -20.18
N GLU A 372 13.12 -2.84 -19.91
CA GLU A 372 12.65 -2.55 -18.55
C GLU A 372 12.53 -3.85 -17.72
N ILE A 373 12.03 -4.94 -18.32
CA ILE A 373 11.97 -6.27 -17.69
C ILE A 373 13.38 -6.81 -17.43
N ASP A 374 14.34 -6.61 -18.34
CA ASP A 374 15.73 -7.01 -18.12
C ASP A 374 16.35 -6.27 -16.93
N VAL A 375 15.99 -4.99 -16.72
CA VAL A 375 16.41 -4.17 -15.58
C VAL A 375 15.91 -4.78 -14.28
N ASP A 376 14.62 -5.08 -14.19
CA ASP A 376 14.02 -5.73 -13.02
C ASP A 376 14.68 -7.07 -12.72
N HIS A 377 14.73 -7.99 -13.70
CA HIS A 377 15.31 -9.32 -13.53
C HIS A 377 16.78 -9.25 -13.09
N LYS A 378 17.56 -8.30 -13.65
CA LYS A 378 18.96 -8.14 -13.29
C LYS A 378 19.14 -7.67 -11.85
N LEU A 379 18.37 -6.69 -11.43
CA LEU A 379 18.45 -6.15 -10.07
C LEU A 379 17.99 -7.20 -9.04
N THR A 380 16.87 -7.87 -9.30
CA THR A 380 16.35 -8.95 -8.46
C THR A 380 17.37 -10.08 -8.31
N ALA A 381 18.04 -10.50 -9.40
CA ALA A 381 19.10 -11.51 -9.35
C ALA A 381 20.28 -11.09 -8.46
N LEU A 382 20.72 -9.82 -8.54
CA LEU A 382 21.82 -9.29 -7.72
C LEU A 382 21.44 -9.18 -6.23
N ARG A 383 20.19 -8.87 -5.93
CA ARG A 383 19.65 -8.90 -4.58
C ARG A 383 19.59 -10.33 -4.03
N ALA A 384 19.19 -11.29 -4.87
CA ALA A 384 19.14 -12.70 -4.50
C ALA A 384 20.53 -13.32 -4.18
N GLU A 385 21.61 -12.73 -4.66
CA GLU A 385 22.98 -13.11 -4.28
C GLU A 385 23.34 -12.69 -2.83
N GLN A 386 22.59 -11.76 -2.23
CA GLN A 386 22.91 -11.24 -0.92
C GLN A 386 22.41 -12.16 0.21
N PRO A 387 23.18 -12.27 1.30
CA PRO A 387 22.73 -13.05 2.46
C PRO A 387 21.38 -12.57 3.01
N LEU A 388 20.59 -13.49 3.52
CA LEU A 388 19.26 -13.25 4.11
C LEU A 388 18.19 -12.71 3.15
N PHE A 389 18.46 -12.64 1.87
CA PHE A 389 17.42 -12.30 0.87
C PHE A 389 16.30 -13.33 0.92
N ARG A 390 15.07 -12.86 0.89
CA ARG A 390 13.86 -13.69 0.89
C ARG A 390 13.00 -13.48 -0.34
N ASP A 391 12.77 -12.21 -0.70
CA ASP A 391 11.96 -11.83 -1.86
C ASP A 391 12.20 -10.35 -2.20
N ILE A 392 11.53 -9.83 -3.22
CA ILE A 392 11.36 -8.39 -3.43
C ILE A 392 10.32 -7.84 -2.42
N SER A 393 10.39 -6.55 -2.09
CA SER A 393 9.45 -5.91 -1.15
C SER A 393 8.20 -5.35 -1.85
N PHE A 394 8.28 -5.14 -3.16
CA PHE A 394 7.19 -4.81 -4.09
C PHE A 394 7.69 -5.02 -5.52
N ASP A 395 6.77 -5.07 -6.49
CA ASP A 395 7.12 -5.23 -7.91
C ASP A 395 7.93 -4.05 -8.40
N THR A 396 9.06 -4.34 -9.06
CA THR A 396 10.01 -3.31 -9.48
C THR A 396 9.40 -2.35 -10.50
N ILE A 397 9.46 -1.06 -10.22
CA ILE A 397 9.10 0.01 -11.14
C ILE A 397 10.34 0.40 -11.94
N ALA A 398 10.44 -0.06 -13.18
CA ALA A 398 11.53 0.28 -14.10
C ALA A 398 10.95 1.06 -15.28
N GLY A 399 10.68 2.35 -15.08
CA GLY A 399 10.02 3.19 -16.07
C GLY A 399 11.01 4.02 -16.90
N TYR A 400 11.18 3.69 -18.18
CA TYR A 400 12.01 4.44 -19.11
C TYR A 400 11.19 5.51 -19.86
N GLY A 401 11.70 6.73 -19.90
CA GLY A 401 11.06 7.85 -20.59
C GLY A 401 9.62 8.06 -20.14
N PRO A 402 8.62 7.95 -21.06
CA PRO A 402 7.20 8.14 -20.73
C PRO A 402 6.67 7.22 -19.64
N HIS A 403 7.16 5.98 -19.53
CA HIS A 403 6.75 5.04 -18.48
C HIS A 403 7.16 5.52 -17.08
N GLY A 404 8.24 6.28 -16.95
CA GLY A 404 8.62 6.92 -15.69
C GLY A 404 7.59 7.93 -15.16
N ALA A 405 6.66 8.40 -16.00
CA ALA A 405 5.56 9.27 -15.59
C ALA A 405 4.37 8.50 -14.97
N ILE A 406 4.34 7.18 -15.08
CA ILE A 406 3.35 6.31 -14.45
C ILE A 406 3.89 5.92 -13.09
N VAL A 407 3.35 6.51 -12.01
CA VAL A 407 3.94 6.50 -10.66
C VAL A 407 4.22 5.09 -10.16
N HIS A 408 3.28 4.16 -10.36
CA HIS A 408 3.39 2.73 -10.05
C HIS A 408 3.35 1.91 -11.35
N TYR A 409 4.35 2.14 -12.23
CA TYR A 409 4.49 1.39 -13.47
C TYR A 409 5.09 0.01 -13.20
N GLU A 410 4.47 -1.00 -13.77
CA GLU A 410 5.01 -2.35 -13.84
C GLU A 410 5.13 -2.74 -15.31
N ALA A 411 6.35 -3.16 -15.73
CA ALA A 411 6.58 -3.59 -17.09
C ALA A 411 5.99 -4.99 -17.31
N THR A 412 5.12 -5.10 -18.31
CA THR A 412 4.59 -6.39 -18.77
C THR A 412 5.17 -6.74 -20.14
N PRO A 413 5.07 -8.00 -20.61
CA PRO A 413 5.53 -8.35 -21.95
C PRO A 413 4.93 -7.49 -23.07
N GLU A 414 3.73 -6.91 -22.84
CA GLU A 414 3.03 -6.05 -23.80
C GLU A 414 3.51 -4.61 -23.77
N THR A 415 3.96 -4.13 -22.61
CA THR A 415 4.38 -2.73 -22.39
C THR A 415 5.89 -2.54 -22.38
N ASP A 416 6.66 -3.64 -22.24
CA ASP A 416 8.11 -3.63 -22.12
C ASP A 416 8.80 -2.91 -23.28
N VAL A 417 9.69 -1.98 -22.96
CA VAL A 417 10.45 -1.24 -23.95
C VAL A 417 11.95 -1.38 -23.73
N LYS A 418 12.68 -1.33 -24.84
CA LYS A 418 14.13 -1.34 -24.84
C LYS A 418 14.67 0.05 -24.46
N LEU A 419 15.62 0.10 -23.53
CA LEU A 419 16.30 1.34 -23.16
C LEU A 419 17.07 1.91 -24.36
N GLU A 420 17.12 3.23 -24.45
CA GLU A 420 17.92 3.95 -25.45
C GLU A 420 19.01 4.80 -24.75
N PRO A 421 20.13 5.14 -25.44
CA PRO A 421 21.20 5.94 -24.84
C PRO A 421 20.84 7.43 -24.79
N LYS A 422 19.71 7.76 -24.16
CA LYS A 422 19.17 9.11 -23.93
C LYS A 422 18.11 9.07 -22.84
N GLY A 423 17.78 10.22 -22.28
CA GLY A 423 16.65 10.38 -21.33
C GLY A 423 16.89 9.74 -19.97
N LEU A 424 15.84 9.58 -19.22
CA LEU A 424 15.83 9.11 -17.84
C LEU A 424 15.20 7.72 -17.70
N LEU A 425 15.79 6.88 -16.85
CA LEU A 425 15.19 5.68 -16.29
C LEU A 425 14.84 5.97 -14.82
N LEU A 426 13.57 5.89 -14.47
CA LEU A 426 13.12 5.88 -13.09
C LEU A 426 13.08 4.42 -12.62
N LEU A 427 13.87 4.10 -11.59
CA LEU A 427 13.97 2.77 -11.00
C LEU A 427 13.61 2.82 -9.53
N ASP A 428 12.47 2.26 -9.20
CA ASP A 428 11.97 2.13 -7.83
C ASP A 428 11.83 0.65 -7.50
N SER A 429 12.41 0.22 -6.36
CA SER A 429 12.55 -1.20 -6.06
C SER A 429 12.95 -1.43 -4.61
N GLY A 430 12.71 -2.62 -4.13
CA GLY A 430 13.12 -2.99 -2.78
C GLY A 430 13.24 -4.51 -2.60
N ALA A 431 13.76 -4.91 -1.45
CA ALA A 431 13.93 -6.30 -1.07
C ALA A 431 13.45 -6.59 0.34
N GLN A 432 12.97 -7.81 0.55
CA GLN A 432 12.75 -8.42 1.85
C GLN A 432 14.01 -9.20 2.24
N TYR A 433 14.77 -8.67 3.18
CA TYR A 433 15.80 -9.43 3.89
C TYR A 433 15.22 -9.88 5.24
N GLN A 434 15.63 -11.04 5.73
CA GLN A 434 15.06 -11.58 6.98
C GLN A 434 15.23 -10.65 8.20
N ASP A 435 16.18 -9.71 8.14
CA ASP A 435 16.46 -8.72 9.18
C ASP A 435 16.04 -7.29 8.82
N GLY A 436 15.42 -7.05 7.65
CA GLY A 436 14.91 -5.72 7.26
C GLY A 436 14.33 -5.67 5.88
N THR A 437 13.50 -4.69 5.64
CA THR A 437 12.88 -4.40 4.34
C THR A 437 13.54 -3.18 3.73
N THR A 438 13.82 -3.17 2.42
CA THR A 438 14.36 -2.01 1.71
C THR A 438 13.36 -1.43 0.74
N ASP A 439 13.50 -0.13 0.51
CA ASP A 439 12.73 0.68 -0.41
C ASP A 439 13.61 1.82 -0.91
N ILE A 440 13.77 1.94 -2.23
CA ILE A 440 14.66 2.91 -2.84
C ILE A 440 14.22 3.29 -4.25
N THR A 441 14.19 4.58 -4.53
CA THR A 441 14.10 5.06 -5.91
C THR A 441 15.37 5.79 -6.33
N ARG A 442 15.85 5.48 -7.54
CA ARG A 442 16.86 6.24 -8.28
C ARG A 442 16.37 6.58 -9.67
N THR A 443 16.52 7.84 -10.05
CA THR A 443 16.36 8.27 -11.45
C THR A 443 17.73 8.38 -12.08
N ILE A 444 17.95 7.71 -13.19
CA ILE A 444 19.26 7.46 -13.80
C ILE A 444 19.31 8.06 -15.20
N ALA A 445 20.31 8.87 -15.50
CA ALA A 445 20.56 9.39 -16.84
C ALA A 445 21.19 8.30 -17.74
N LEU A 446 20.52 7.96 -18.83
CA LEU A 446 21.03 6.97 -19.80
C LEU A 446 21.85 7.58 -20.93
N GLY A 447 21.89 8.92 -21.03
CA GLY A 447 22.62 9.66 -22.04
C GLY A 447 22.24 11.15 -22.05
N PRO A 448 22.23 11.84 -23.21
CA PRO A 448 21.81 13.22 -23.30
C PRO A 448 20.39 13.44 -22.77
N LEU A 449 20.20 14.53 -22.01
CA LEU A 449 18.96 14.94 -21.38
C LEU A 449 18.48 16.27 -21.94
N THR A 450 17.16 16.45 -21.98
CA THR A 450 16.50 17.72 -22.22
C THR A 450 16.65 18.65 -21.01
N GLU A 451 16.46 19.94 -21.19
CA GLU A 451 16.45 20.91 -20.09
C GLU A 451 15.28 20.67 -19.11
N SER A 452 14.14 20.16 -19.60
CA SER A 452 13.00 19.77 -18.77
C SER A 452 13.36 18.59 -17.83
N GLU A 453 13.97 17.53 -18.35
CA GLU A 453 14.41 16.38 -17.56
C GLU A 453 15.42 16.79 -16.46
N LYS A 454 16.42 17.61 -16.81
CA LYS A 454 17.41 18.10 -15.83
C LYS A 454 16.75 18.96 -14.76
N ARG A 455 15.84 19.86 -15.15
CA ARG A 455 15.17 20.76 -14.22
C ARG A 455 14.29 19.97 -13.25
N ASP A 456 13.45 19.08 -13.75
CA ASP A 456 12.56 18.26 -12.93
C ASP A 456 13.35 17.36 -11.97
N TYR A 457 14.40 16.70 -12.48
CA TYR A 457 15.31 15.92 -11.63
C TYR A 457 15.91 16.76 -10.50
N THR A 458 16.41 17.98 -10.82
CA THR A 458 17.05 18.85 -9.83
C THR A 458 16.04 19.33 -8.78
N LEU A 459 14.81 19.68 -9.18
CA LEU A 459 13.74 20.07 -8.25
C LEU A 459 13.35 18.93 -7.29
N VAL A 460 13.24 17.70 -7.81
CA VAL A 460 12.99 16.51 -7.00
C VAL A 460 14.11 16.27 -6.00
N LEU A 461 15.36 16.33 -6.44
CA LEU A 461 16.53 16.16 -5.57
C LEU A 461 16.59 17.25 -4.47
N LYS A 462 16.29 18.49 -4.79
CA LYS A 462 16.19 19.59 -3.80
C LYS A 462 15.11 19.28 -2.75
N GLY A 463 13.94 18.84 -3.19
CA GLY A 463 12.86 18.44 -2.29
C GLY A 463 13.28 17.30 -1.35
N HIS A 464 13.90 16.27 -1.90
CA HIS A 464 14.44 15.14 -1.13
C HIS A 464 15.44 15.61 -0.07
N ILE A 465 16.45 16.39 -0.47
CA ILE A 465 17.50 16.86 0.43
C ILE A 465 16.93 17.77 1.52
N ARG A 466 16.02 18.69 1.18
CA ARG A 466 15.42 19.62 2.15
C ARG A 466 14.67 18.91 3.26
N LEU A 467 13.89 17.88 2.93
CA LEU A 467 13.22 17.06 3.94
C LEU A 467 14.21 16.19 4.70
N ALA A 468 15.16 15.54 4.02
CA ALA A 468 16.17 14.69 4.64
C ALA A 468 17.06 15.44 5.65
N MET A 469 17.30 16.73 5.47
CA MET A 469 18.06 17.59 6.39
C MET A 469 17.24 18.13 7.57
N ALA A 470 15.92 17.86 7.60
CA ALA A 470 15.03 18.45 8.59
C ALA A 470 15.43 18.09 10.02
N LYS A 471 15.37 19.09 10.89
CA LYS A 471 15.45 18.96 12.35
C LYS A 471 14.19 19.58 12.93
N PHE A 472 13.50 18.86 13.78
CA PHE A 472 12.16 19.22 14.19
C PHE A 472 11.90 18.89 15.66
N PRO A 473 10.99 19.63 16.33
CA PRO A 473 10.62 19.34 17.71
C PRO A 473 9.95 17.97 17.83
N LYS A 474 10.20 17.26 18.92
CA LYS A 474 9.46 16.06 19.29
C LYS A 474 7.96 16.37 19.39
N GLY A 475 7.13 15.50 18.85
CA GLY A 475 5.69 15.69 18.71
C GLY A 475 5.25 16.24 17.34
N THR A 476 6.20 16.57 16.47
CA THR A 476 5.90 16.93 15.07
C THR A 476 5.33 15.72 14.33
N CYS A 477 4.27 15.92 13.55
CA CYS A 477 3.74 14.92 12.62
C CYS A 477 4.25 15.16 11.19
N GLY A 478 4.18 14.12 10.36
CA GLY A 478 4.74 14.19 9.00
C GLY A 478 4.09 15.24 8.10
N THR A 479 2.81 15.54 8.28
CA THR A 479 2.11 16.61 7.55
C THR A 479 2.78 17.97 7.70
N GLN A 480 3.37 18.26 8.86
CA GLN A 480 4.05 19.53 9.11
C GLN A 480 5.38 19.67 8.36
N LEU A 481 6.00 18.54 7.98
CA LEU A 481 7.30 18.50 7.30
C LEU A 481 7.18 18.25 5.79
N ASP A 482 6.06 17.72 5.32
CA ASP A 482 5.82 17.37 3.90
C ASP A 482 6.10 18.55 2.94
N VAL A 483 5.78 19.77 3.36
CA VAL A 483 6.03 20.99 2.59
C VAL A 483 7.49 21.19 2.24
N LEU A 484 8.44 20.71 3.05
CA LEU A 484 9.86 20.86 2.78
C LEU A 484 10.28 20.17 1.48
N ALA A 485 9.67 19.00 1.20
CA ALA A 485 9.91 18.28 -0.05
C ALA A 485 9.22 18.93 -1.25
N ARG A 486 8.11 19.64 -1.05
CA ARG A 486 7.32 20.25 -2.13
C ARG A 486 7.74 21.67 -2.48
N TYR A 487 8.36 22.37 -1.53
CA TYR A 487 8.57 23.82 -1.61
C TYR A 487 9.26 24.26 -2.91
N ALA A 488 10.36 23.59 -3.29
CA ALA A 488 11.09 23.95 -4.52
C ALA A 488 10.23 23.77 -5.79
N MET A 489 9.40 22.72 -5.83
CA MET A 489 8.50 22.45 -6.95
C MET A 489 7.36 23.46 -7.01
N TRP A 490 6.77 23.85 -5.88
CA TRP A 490 5.70 24.83 -5.83
C TRP A 490 6.12 26.22 -6.33
N GLN A 491 7.41 26.58 -6.17
CA GLN A 491 7.92 27.83 -6.74
C GLN A 491 7.86 27.84 -8.27
N ASP A 492 7.87 26.66 -8.90
CA ASP A 492 7.71 26.47 -10.35
C ASP A 492 6.27 26.10 -10.75
N GLY A 493 5.30 26.12 -9.83
CA GLY A 493 3.93 25.72 -10.08
C GLY A 493 3.74 24.22 -10.33
N ILE A 494 4.68 23.39 -9.86
CA ILE A 494 4.66 21.93 -10.01
C ILE A 494 4.25 21.30 -8.68
N ASN A 495 3.41 20.25 -8.75
CA ASN A 495 3.00 19.47 -7.59
C ASN A 495 2.90 17.99 -7.95
N TYR A 496 3.02 17.11 -6.94
CA TYR A 496 2.70 15.68 -7.04
C TYR A 496 1.62 15.34 -6.01
N LEU A 497 0.80 14.33 -6.31
CA LEU A 497 -0.41 14.03 -5.55
C LEU A 497 -0.27 12.83 -4.60
N HIS A 498 0.80 12.04 -4.72
CA HIS A 498 1.08 10.96 -3.77
C HIS A 498 1.70 11.45 -2.46
N GLY A 499 1.80 10.58 -1.45
CA GLY A 499 2.52 10.87 -0.21
C GLY A 499 4.01 11.08 -0.47
N THR A 500 4.65 11.91 0.35
CA THR A 500 6.12 12.13 0.26
C THR A 500 6.91 11.03 0.95
N GLY A 501 6.26 10.19 1.75
CA GLY A 501 6.90 9.06 2.41
C GLY A 501 6.01 8.37 3.42
N HIS A 502 6.36 7.14 3.74
CA HIS A 502 5.64 6.22 4.62
C HIS A 502 6.62 5.46 5.52
N GLY A 503 6.11 4.85 6.59
CA GLY A 503 6.90 3.91 7.39
C GLY A 503 7.25 2.64 6.61
N VAL A 504 8.30 1.94 7.04
CA VAL A 504 8.75 0.67 6.46
C VAL A 504 8.81 -0.40 7.55
N GLY A 505 8.21 -1.55 7.32
CA GLY A 505 8.20 -2.67 8.26
C GLY A 505 9.56 -3.38 8.36
N SER A 506 9.84 -4.04 9.48
CA SER A 506 11.06 -4.84 9.67
C SER A 506 10.81 -6.29 9.23
N TYR A 507 11.18 -6.63 8.00
CA TYR A 507 10.80 -7.87 7.34
C TYR A 507 9.29 -8.08 7.45
N LEU A 508 8.56 -7.04 7.00
CA LEU A 508 7.11 -6.93 6.95
C LEU A 508 6.71 -6.08 5.73
N ASN A 509 5.50 -5.54 5.72
CA ASN A 509 5.02 -4.72 4.63
C ASN A 509 5.94 -3.52 4.38
N VAL A 510 6.23 -3.23 3.12
CA VAL A 510 7.01 -2.05 2.73
C VAL A 510 6.30 -0.76 3.15
N HIS A 511 4.98 -0.71 2.99
CA HIS A 511 4.15 0.38 3.50
C HIS A 511 3.70 0.08 4.93
N GLU A 512 4.14 0.87 5.88
CA GLU A 512 3.80 0.75 7.29
C GLU A 512 3.29 2.08 7.86
N GLY A 513 2.15 2.02 8.57
CA GLY A 513 1.67 3.14 9.38
C GLY A 513 2.17 3.11 10.83
N PRO A 514 1.72 4.07 11.68
CA PRO A 514 0.74 5.11 11.40
C PRO A 514 1.31 6.42 10.85
N HIS A 515 2.63 6.64 10.87
CA HIS A 515 3.30 7.89 10.48
C HIS A 515 3.56 7.94 8.97
N GLN A 516 3.42 9.13 8.41
CA GLN A 516 3.64 9.39 6.97
C GLN A 516 4.03 10.85 6.75
N PHE A 517 4.79 11.12 5.68
CA PHE A 517 4.90 12.46 5.11
C PHE A 517 3.84 12.62 4.02
N ARG A 518 2.88 13.51 4.22
CA ARG A 518 1.79 13.75 3.25
C ARG A 518 1.09 15.07 3.49
N MET A 519 0.44 15.63 2.47
CA MET A 519 -0.30 16.88 2.58
C MET A 519 -1.51 16.78 3.51
N ASN A 520 -2.26 15.68 3.45
CA ASN A 520 -3.43 15.49 4.28
C ASN A 520 -3.03 15.29 5.73
N TYR A 521 -3.76 15.91 6.65
CA TYR A 521 -3.45 15.84 8.07
C TYR A 521 -3.48 14.40 8.61
N MET A 522 -2.35 14.00 9.18
CA MET A 522 -2.16 12.73 9.87
C MET A 522 -1.59 13.03 11.26
N PRO A 523 -2.34 12.78 12.34
CA PRO A 523 -1.96 13.20 13.69
C PRO A 523 -0.87 12.32 14.34
N ALA A 524 -0.38 11.28 13.67
CA ALA A 524 0.66 10.39 14.21
C ALA A 524 1.99 11.14 14.34
N PRO A 525 2.56 11.27 15.56
CA PRO A 525 3.84 11.93 15.76
C PRO A 525 4.98 11.07 15.24
N LEU A 526 6.03 11.74 14.74
CA LEU A 526 7.29 11.12 14.38
C LEU A 526 8.10 10.88 15.66
N LEU A 527 8.53 9.62 15.88
CA LEU A 527 9.23 9.21 17.10
C LEU A 527 10.59 8.56 16.77
N PRO A 528 11.58 8.68 17.68
CA PRO A 528 12.85 7.96 17.53
C PRO A 528 12.63 6.45 17.39
N GLY A 529 13.37 5.82 16.49
CA GLY A 529 13.23 4.40 16.14
C GLY A 529 12.25 4.11 15.00
N MET A 530 11.46 5.08 14.55
CA MET A 530 10.64 4.93 13.36
C MET A 530 11.48 5.04 12.09
N THR A 531 11.19 4.18 11.10
CA THR A 531 11.70 4.28 9.74
C THR A 531 10.68 5.01 8.88
N VAL A 532 11.12 5.82 7.92
CA VAL A 532 10.23 6.56 7.01
C VAL A 532 10.92 6.83 5.69
N THR A 533 10.23 6.70 4.56
CA THR A 533 10.77 7.06 3.24
C THR A 533 10.70 8.57 3.00
N VAL A 534 11.53 9.06 2.10
CA VAL A 534 11.49 10.44 1.58
C VAL A 534 11.60 10.35 0.07
N GLU A 535 10.46 10.47 -0.62
CA GLU A 535 10.28 10.09 -2.04
C GLU A 535 9.51 11.14 -2.88
N PRO A 536 9.88 12.42 -2.87
CA PRO A 536 9.24 13.38 -3.77
C PRO A 536 9.43 12.99 -5.23
N GLY A 537 8.48 13.38 -6.10
CA GLY A 537 8.54 13.08 -7.52
C GLY A 537 7.91 14.16 -8.40
N ILE A 538 8.26 14.14 -9.69
CA ILE A 538 7.63 14.92 -10.77
C ILE A 538 7.33 13.96 -11.92
N TYR A 539 6.12 14.03 -12.47
CA TYR A 539 5.65 13.12 -13.50
C TYR A 539 5.01 13.90 -14.64
N ARG A 540 5.64 13.83 -15.84
CA ARG A 540 5.13 14.47 -17.05
C ARG A 540 4.57 13.42 -17.99
N ALA A 541 3.26 13.32 -17.98
CA ALA A 541 2.54 12.32 -18.78
C ALA A 541 3.00 12.34 -20.26
N GLY A 542 3.42 11.16 -20.76
CA GLY A 542 3.91 11.00 -22.13
C GLY A 542 5.34 11.50 -22.37
N GLU A 543 6.04 12.01 -21.35
CA GLU A 543 7.42 12.52 -21.49
C GLU A 543 8.40 11.77 -20.58
N HIS A 544 8.39 12.02 -19.28
CA HIS A 544 9.31 11.42 -18.29
C HIS A 544 8.79 11.52 -16.86
N GLY A 545 9.40 10.76 -15.97
CA GLY A 545 9.25 10.88 -14.52
C GLY A 545 10.59 10.99 -13.82
N ALA A 546 10.61 11.64 -12.66
CA ALA A 546 11.75 11.68 -11.75
C ALA A 546 11.26 11.49 -10.32
N ARG A 547 11.87 10.57 -9.57
CA ARG A 547 11.70 10.33 -8.13
C ARG A 547 13.06 10.04 -7.53
N THR A 548 13.34 10.59 -6.36
CA THR A 548 14.54 10.27 -5.57
C THR A 548 14.09 9.89 -4.18
N GLU A 549 14.49 8.72 -3.73
CA GLU A 549 14.03 8.14 -2.48
C GLU A 549 15.15 7.54 -1.66
N ASN A 550 15.10 7.79 -0.36
CA ASN A 550 15.82 7.04 0.66
C ASN A 550 14.87 6.69 1.81
N THR A 551 15.06 5.51 2.38
CA THR A 551 14.53 5.15 3.71
C THR A 551 15.40 5.83 4.77
N MET A 552 14.75 6.51 5.71
CA MET A 552 15.38 7.26 6.80
C MET A 552 15.03 6.64 8.15
N LEU A 553 15.90 6.78 9.13
CA LEU A 553 15.63 6.50 10.54
C LEU A 553 15.42 7.80 11.30
N ILE A 554 14.36 7.89 12.08
CA ILE A 554 14.16 9.03 12.98
C ILE A 554 15.00 8.80 14.23
N THR A 555 15.88 9.77 14.53
CA THR A 555 16.80 9.74 15.67
C THR A 555 16.71 11.01 16.51
N GLU A 556 17.21 10.95 17.74
CA GLU A 556 17.38 12.14 18.57
C GLU A 556 18.45 13.05 17.96
N TYR A 557 18.20 14.35 17.94
CA TYR A 557 19.18 15.34 17.52
C TYR A 557 19.84 16.02 18.71
N LYS A 558 19.07 16.80 19.49
CA LYS A 558 19.55 17.42 20.73
C LYS A 558 18.40 17.88 21.62
N LYS A 559 18.70 18.06 22.91
CA LYS A 559 17.82 18.70 23.89
C LYS A 559 18.31 20.13 24.15
N THR A 560 17.38 21.09 24.17
CA THR A 560 17.63 22.50 24.44
C THR A 560 16.64 23.04 25.46
N GLU A 561 16.73 24.29 25.84
CA GLU A 561 15.71 24.99 26.65
C GLU A 561 14.35 25.09 25.95
N PHE A 562 14.29 24.94 24.61
CA PHE A 562 13.07 24.92 23.82
C PHE A 562 12.48 23.52 23.61
N GLY A 563 13.08 22.47 24.17
CA GLY A 563 12.60 21.08 24.11
C GLY A 563 13.56 20.09 23.47
N GLU A 564 13.03 18.91 23.19
CA GLU A 564 13.73 17.82 22.51
C GLU A 564 13.53 17.94 20.99
N PHE A 565 14.61 17.79 20.24
CA PHE A 565 14.62 17.86 18.78
C PHE A 565 15.06 16.53 18.19
N LEU A 566 14.42 16.16 17.08
CA LEU A 566 14.66 14.95 16.30
C LEU A 566 15.27 15.32 14.94
N GLN A 567 15.80 14.31 14.25
CA GLN A 567 16.34 14.43 12.89
C GLN A 567 16.11 13.14 12.11
N LEU A 568 16.34 13.21 10.81
CA LEU A 568 16.34 12.07 9.90
C LEU A 568 17.78 11.63 9.62
N GLU A 569 18.05 10.33 9.76
CA GLU A 569 19.32 9.70 9.39
C GLU A 569 19.08 8.81 8.16
N PRO A 570 19.79 9.02 7.02
CA PRO A 570 19.66 8.14 5.88
C PRO A 570 20.08 6.70 6.22
N LEU A 571 19.20 5.73 5.99
CA LEU A 571 19.53 4.30 6.05
C LEU A 571 19.99 3.78 4.70
N THR A 572 19.30 4.19 3.62
CA THR A 572 19.62 3.79 2.25
C THR A 572 21.03 4.19 1.86
N LEU A 573 21.79 3.24 1.31
CA LEU A 573 23.17 3.41 0.86
C LEU A 573 23.26 3.13 -0.64
N CYS A 574 23.06 4.14 -1.45
CA CYS A 574 23.18 4.07 -2.92
C CYS A 574 23.53 5.45 -3.47
N PRO A 575 24.48 5.59 -4.41
CA PRO A 575 24.79 6.90 -4.98
C PRO A 575 23.57 7.49 -5.69
N ILE A 576 23.46 8.81 -5.65
CA ILE A 576 22.49 9.60 -6.41
C ILE A 576 23.20 10.08 -7.68
N ASP A 577 22.58 9.90 -8.86
CA ASP A 577 23.20 10.33 -10.12
C ASP A 577 23.34 11.86 -10.16
N THR A 578 24.56 12.33 -10.32
CA THR A 578 24.86 13.77 -10.39
C THR A 578 24.81 14.31 -11.82
N THR A 579 24.70 13.43 -12.83
CA THR A 579 24.69 13.83 -14.25
C THR A 579 23.53 14.77 -14.62
N PRO A 580 22.28 14.57 -14.11
CA PRO A 580 21.17 15.44 -14.46
C PRO A 580 21.15 16.78 -13.71
N ILE A 581 21.99 16.98 -12.71
CA ILE A 581 21.91 18.13 -11.80
C ILE A 581 22.24 19.45 -12.53
N ILE A 582 21.35 20.43 -12.43
CA ILE A 582 21.62 21.83 -12.74
C ILE A 582 22.20 22.47 -11.47
N TRP A 583 23.53 22.52 -11.40
CA TRP A 583 24.26 22.94 -10.20
C TRP A 583 23.93 24.36 -9.74
N GLU A 584 23.59 25.24 -10.67
CA GLU A 584 23.21 26.64 -10.42
C GLU A 584 21.89 26.74 -9.62
N MET A 585 21.06 25.69 -9.64
CA MET A 585 19.83 25.61 -8.85
C MET A 585 20.07 25.11 -7.42
N MET A 586 21.22 24.47 -7.16
CA MET A 586 21.54 23.88 -5.86
C MET A 586 22.10 24.94 -4.90
N LEU A 587 21.68 24.86 -3.63
CA LEU A 587 22.20 25.70 -2.57
C LEU A 587 23.46 25.08 -1.94
N PRO A 588 24.37 25.88 -1.36
CA PRO A 588 25.63 25.37 -0.80
C PRO A 588 25.44 24.27 0.26
N ASP A 589 24.43 24.38 1.09
CA ASP A 589 24.10 23.38 2.12
C ASP A 589 23.52 22.07 1.53
N GLU A 590 22.79 22.16 0.41
CA GLU A 590 22.30 21.00 -0.34
C GLU A 590 23.47 20.24 -0.99
N ILE A 591 24.41 20.97 -1.58
CA ILE A 591 25.64 20.38 -2.15
C ILE A 591 26.48 19.72 -1.04
N ALA A 592 26.63 20.39 0.10
CA ALA A 592 27.37 19.83 1.24
C ALA A 592 26.71 18.53 1.76
N TYR A 593 25.38 18.49 1.84
CA TYR A 593 24.64 17.28 2.22
C TYR A 593 24.90 16.15 1.22
N LEU A 594 24.75 16.39 -0.08
CA LEU A 594 24.93 15.41 -1.14
C LEU A 594 26.35 14.82 -1.11
N ASN A 595 27.37 15.67 -0.98
CA ASN A 595 28.76 15.24 -0.88
C ASN A 595 29.03 14.39 0.38
N ALA A 596 28.46 14.77 1.53
CA ALA A 596 28.57 14.01 2.76
C ALA A 596 27.87 12.64 2.65
N TYR A 597 26.71 12.59 2.00
CA TYR A 597 25.96 11.36 1.74
C TYR A 597 26.77 10.42 0.81
N HIS A 598 27.30 10.90 -0.31
CA HIS A 598 28.11 10.09 -1.23
C HIS A 598 29.41 9.59 -0.57
N LYS A 599 30.04 10.42 0.28
CA LYS A 599 31.19 9.99 1.06
C LYS A 599 30.85 8.81 1.97
N ARG A 600 29.74 8.91 2.71
CA ARG A 600 29.24 7.82 3.57
C ARG A 600 28.94 6.55 2.76
N VAL A 601 28.24 6.68 1.65
CA VAL A 601 27.93 5.54 0.76
C VAL A 601 29.21 4.82 0.34
N TYR A 602 30.24 5.57 -0.08
CA TYR A 602 31.52 4.97 -0.44
C TYR A 602 32.20 4.27 0.73
N GLU A 603 32.28 4.92 1.90
CA GLU A 603 32.94 4.37 3.09
C GLU A 603 32.27 3.09 3.58
N GLU A 604 30.94 3.04 3.56
CA GLU A 604 30.19 1.87 4.06
C GLU A 604 30.14 0.72 3.05
N LEU A 605 30.06 0.98 1.73
CA LEU A 605 29.93 -0.08 0.72
C LEU A 605 31.25 -0.59 0.16
N SER A 606 32.30 0.24 0.07
CA SER A 606 33.56 -0.14 -0.56
C SER A 606 34.21 -1.43 0.01
N PRO A 607 34.06 -1.81 1.29
CA PRO A 607 34.61 -3.06 1.80
C PRO A 607 34.02 -4.33 1.15
N TYR A 608 32.83 -4.24 0.55
CA TYR A 608 32.08 -5.37 -0.01
C TYR A 608 32.12 -5.42 -1.54
N LEU A 609 32.80 -4.48 -2.19
CA LEU A 609 32.88 -4.31 -3.64
C LEU A 609 34.22 -4.77 -4.19
N ASN A 610 34.26 -5.23 -5.46
CA ASN A 610 35.52 -5.45 -6.16
C ASN A 610 36.18 -4.14 -6.58
N GLU A 611 37.41 -4.18 -7.11
CA GLU A 611 38.17 -2.97 -7.42
C GLU A 611 37.52 -2.11 -8.53
N GLU A 612 36.90 -2.72 -9.55
CA GLU A 612 36.21 -2.00 -10.63
C GLU A 612 34.95 -1.29 -10.10
N GLU A 613 34.16 -1.98 -9.27
CA GLU A 613 32.98 -1.42 -8.61
C GLU A 613 33.33 -0.28 -7.65
N LYS A 614 34.43 -0.42 -6.88
CA LYS A 614 34.96 0.63 -6.01
C LYS A 614 35.41 1.86 -6.79
N GLU A 615 36.15 1.66 -7.88
CA GLU A 615 36.61 2.75 -8.74
C GLU A 615 35.40 3.50 -9.32
N TRP A 616 34.43 2.76 -9.82
CA TRP A 616 33.19 3.36 -10.32
C TRP A 616 32.46 4.14 -9.22
N LEU A 617 32.24 3.54 -8.04
CA LEU A 617 31.56 4.21 -6.94
C LEU A 617 32.31 5.47 -6.49
N ASN A 618 33.65 5.44 -6.50
CA ASN A 618 34.45 6.62 -6.18
C ASN A 618 34.24 7.78 -7.16
N THR A 619 33.89 7.48 -8.44
CA THR A 619 33.60 8.54 -9.44
C THR A 619 32.24 9.21 -9.22
N GLN A 620 31.39 8.66 -8.35
CA GLN A 620 30.08 9.24 -8.01
C GLN A 620 30.13 10.24 -6.83
N ARG A 621 31.32 10.48 -6.25
CA ARG A 621 31.52 11.34 -5.08
C ARG A 621 31.57 12.82 -5.48
#